data_bf7b11ce6cf066e28f681f4b647e719a
#
_entry.id   bf7b11ce6cf066e28f681f4b647e719a
#
_cell.length_a   1.000
_cell.length_b   1.000
_cell.length_c   1.000
_cell.angle_alpha   90.00
_cell.angle_beta   90.00
_cell.angle_gamma   90.00
#
_symmetry.space_group_name_H-M   'P 1'
#
loop_
_entity.id
_entity.type
_entity.pdbx_description
1 polymer ?
#
loop_
_entity_poly.entity_id
_entity_poly.type
_entity_poly.pdbx_seq_one_letter_code
_entity_poly.pdbx_strand_id
1 'polypeptide(L)'
;MEKVVNNFNLLCNNSYPNKSSVDIMEHLPTLYKYAKECDSVFETGVRGCVSSWAFLYGLLDNKSTNKKCLFMNDIDVCDVEELLHVSKNFDNINVTYEWKNNLLLDFKENYDITFIDTWHVYGQLKRELNKFSKITNKYIIMHDTTVDGIKGETIRNGWDAKKQSAQTGIPVNEILKGLIYAIKEFLHDNPEWHVKEIFTNNNGLTILARK
;
A
#
# COMPACT_ATOMS: atom_id res chain seq x y z
N MET A 1 9.25 12.15 17.78
CA MET A 1 7.99 12.60 17.15
C MET A 1 8.22 13.76 16.17
N GLU A 2 8.94 14.82 16.56
CA GLU A 2 9.18 16.01 15.72
C GLU A 2 9.69 15.66 14.30
N LYS A 3 10.71 14.79 14.20
CA LYS A 3 11.24 14.37 12.89
C LYS A 3 10.22 13.64 12.03
N VAL A 4 9.36 12.80 12.62
CA VAL A 4 8.29 12.09 11.88
C VAL A 4 7.27 13.08 11.33
N VAL A 5 6.81 14.01 12.15
CA VAL A 5 5.87 15.08 11.75
C VAL A 5 6.48 15.96 10.66
N ASN A 6 7.76 16.35 10.81
CA ASN A 6 8.45 17.17 9.83
C ASN A 6 8.57 16.47 8.47
N ASN A 7 9.00 15.19 8.43
CA ASN A 7 9.12 14.43 7.20
C ASN A 7 7.76 14.26 6.52
N PHE A 8 6.71 13.94 7.28
CA PHE A 8 5.35 13.87 6.76
C PHE A 8 4.89 15.20 6.13
N ASN A 9 5.10 16.32 6.82
CA ASN A 9 4.72 17.65 6.31
C ASN A 9 5.52 18.04 5.06
N LEU A 10 6.82 17.75 5.01
CA LEU A 10 7.64 18.00 3.82
C LEU A 10 7.15 17.18 2.61
N LEU A 11 6.74 15.94 2.82
CA LEU A 11 6.17 15.09 1.78
C LEU A 11 4.81 15.63 1.31
N CYS A 12 3.90 15.97 2.21
CA CYS A 12 2.60 16.55 1.87
C CYS A 12 2.73 17.86 1.06
N ASN A 13 3.78 18.65 1.31
CA ASN A 13 4.04 19.93 0.63
C ASN A 13 4.97 19.79 -0.59
N ASN A 14 5.28 18.59 -1.04
CA ASN A 14 6.25 18.32 -2.13
C ASN A 14 7.61 19.01 -1.95
N SER A 15 8.07 19.10 -0.72
CA SER A 15 9.31 19.80 -0.34
C SER A 15 10.36 18.87 0.27
N TYR A 16 10.15 17.54 0.19
CA TYR A 16 11.11 16.59 0.71
C TYR A 16 12.36 16.55 -0.16
N PRO A 17 13.57 16.67 0.41
CA PRO A 17 14.82 16.69 -0.36
C PRO A 17 14.96 15.46 -1.26
N ASN A 18 15.39 15.69 -2.51
CA ASN A 18 15.68 14.64 -3.51
C ASN A 18 14.46 13.79 -3.96
N LYS A 19 13.23 14.16 -3.61
CA LYS A 19 12.02 13.52 -4.15
C LYS A 19 11.26 14.52 -5.02
N SER A 20 11.31 14.30 -6.35
CA SER A 20 10.39 14.98 -7.29
C SER A 20 8.95 14.54 -7.02
N SER A 21 7.97 15.28 -7.55
CA SER A 21 6.54 15.01 -7.34
C SER A 21 6.21 13.52 -7.36
N VAL A 22 5.65 13.04 -6.25
CA VAL A 22 5.28 11.64 -6.06
C VAL A 22 3.77 11.52 -6.21
N ASP A 23 3.35 10.54 -6.94
CA ASP A 23 1.94 10.33 -7.32
C ASP A 23 0.99 9.89 -6.19
N ILE A 24 1.47 9.80 -4.94
CA ILE A 24 0.70 9.43 -3.74
C ILE A 24 0.52 10.58 -2.74
N MET A 25 1.18 11.74 -2.97
CA MET A 25 1.30 12.78 -1.93
C MET A 25 -0.02 13.35 -1.45
N GLU A 26 -0.99 13.55 -2.35
CA GLU A 26 -2.31 14.08 -1.97
C GLU A 26 -3.10 13.12 -1.07
N HIS A 27 -2.73 11.84 -1.06
CA HIS A 27 -3.36 10.81 -0.24
C HIS A 27 -2.71 10.62 1.13
N LEU A 28 -1.53 11.19 1.38
CA LEU A 28 -0.83 11.03 2.67
C LEU A 28 -1.67 11.44 3.89
N PRO A 29 -2.45 12.55 3.86
CA PRO A 29 -3.36 12.87 4.98
C PRO A 29 -4.44 11.81 5.20
N THR A 30 -4.92 11.16 4.14
CA THR A 30 -5.88 10.06 4.23
C THR A 30 -5.24 8.82 4.84
N LEU A 31 -4.04 8.43 4.38
CA LEU A 31 -3.30 7.28 4.91
C LEU A 31 -2.97 7.47 6.41
N TYR A 32 -2.51 8.67 6.80
CA TYR A 32 -2.31 9.05 8.20
C TYR A 32 -3.59 8.89 9.03
N LYS A 33 -4.73 9.42 8.54
CA LYS A 33 -6.02 9.35 9.22
C LYS A 33 -6.42 7.90 9.50
N TYR A 34 -6.31 7.00 8.53
CA TYR A 34 -6.63 5.59 8.69
C TYR A 34 -5.67 4.89 9.64
N ALA A 35 -4.35 5.15 9.52
CA ALA A 35 -3.35 4.57 10.41
C ALA A 35 -3.52 4.99 11.87
N LYS A 36 -3.98 6.24 12.11
CA LYS A 36 -4.25 6.75 13.46
C LYS A 36 -5.38 6.01 14.20
N GLU A 37 -6.26 5.32 13.47
CA GLU A 37 -7.36 4.52 14.04
C GLU A 37 -6.99 3.02 14.16
N CYS A 38 -5.72 2.67 13.90
CA CYS A 38 -5.25 1.30 13.77
C CYS A 38 -3.99 1.05 14.58
N ASP A 39 -3.75 -0.21 14.93
CA ASP A 39 -2.56 -0.62 15.67
C ASP A 39 -1.49 -1.26 14.76
N SER A 40 -1.87 -1.67 13.55
CA SER A 40 -0.94 -2.35 12.64
C SER A 40 -1.23 -2.06 11.17
N VAL A 41 -0.13 -1.90 10.39
CA VAL A 41 -0.16 -1.69 8.94
C VAL A 41 0.81 -2.65 8.27
N PHE A 42 0.33 -3.34 7.24
CA PHE A 42 1.15 -4.00 6.23
C PHE A 42 1.13 -3.15 4.96
N GLU A 43 2.29 -2.67 4.54
CA GLU A 43 2.50 -1.90 3.32
C GLU A 43 3.26 -2.74 2.32
N THR A 44 2.74 -2.91 1.11
CA THR A 44 3.42 -3.56 -0.01
C THR A 44 3.49 -2.63 -1.21
N GLY A 45 4.72 -2.43 -1.74
CA GLY A 45 5.05 -1.38 -2.69
C GLY A 45 5.55 -0.13 -1.97
N VAL A 46 6.77 -0.17 -1.41
CA VAL A 46 7.37 0.91 -0.61
C VAL A 46 8.06 1.94 -1.48
N ARG A 47 8.72 1.49 -2.55
CA ARG A 47 9.48 2.31 -3.52
C ARG A 47 10.30 3.43 -2.84
N GLY A 48 9.77 4.63 -2.82
CA GLY A 48 10.42 5.83 -2.27
C GLY A 48 10.16 6.07 -0.78
N CYS A 49 9.53 5.16 -0.06
CA CYS A 49 9.23 5.28 1.37
C CYS A 49 8.38 6.54 1.71
N VAL A 50 7.41 6.89 0.83
CA VAL A 50 6.59 8.11 0.96
C VAL A 50 5.36 7.85 1.82
N SER A 51 4.54 6.87 1.45
CA SER A 51 3.37 6.39 2.20
C SER A 51 3.75 5.88 3.59
N SER A 52 4.92 5.24 3.71
CA SER A 52 5.44 4.71 4.96
C SER A 52 5.55 5.77 6.07
N TRP A 53 5.92 7.02 5.74
CA TRP A 53 5.96 8.11 6.72
C TRP A 53 4.57 8.49 7.22
N ALA A 54 3.54 8.45 6.37
CA ALA A 54 2.17 8.70 6.79
C ALA A 54 1.66 7.60 7.72
N PHE A 55 1.96 6.33 7.41
CA PHE A 55 1.63 5.20 8.27
C PHE A 55 2.36 5.28 9.61
N LEU A 56 3.67 5.52 9.61
CA LEU A 56 4.44 5.68 10.84
C LEU A 56 3.87 6.79 11.72
N TYR A 57 3.57 7.95 11.13
CA TYR A 57 3.00 9.08 11.87
C TYR A 57 1.64 8.72 12.45
N GLY A 58 0.74 8.15 11.66
CA GLY A 58 -0.60 7.76 12.12
C GLY A 58 -0.56 6.76 13.27
N LEU A 59 0.24 5.70 13.14
CA LEU A 59 0.43 4.70 14.18
C LEU A 59 0.98 5.29 15.50
N LEU A 60 1.93 6.21 15.42
CA LEU A 60 2.51 6.87 16.61
C LEU A 60 1.56 7.88 17.25
N ASP A 61 0.64 8.49 16.47
CA ASP A 61 -0.37 9.42 17.00
C ASP A 61 -1.66 8.72 17.47
N ASN A 62 -1.78 7.41 17.25
CA ASN A 62 -2.84 6.58 17.82
C ASN A 62 -2.72 6.50 19.34
N LYS A 63 -3.81 6.81 20.04
CA LYS A 63 -3.87 6.85 21.52
C LYS A 63 -4.05 5.48 22.20
N SER A 64 -4.25 4.41 21.41
CA SER A 64 -4.29 3.05 21.94
C SER A 64 -2.96 2.71 22.65
N THR A 65 -3.04 1.98 23.74
CA THR A 65 -1.88 1.48 24.51
C THR A 65 -1.28 0.20 23.92
N ASN A 66 -1.90 -0.36 22.88
CA ASN A 66 -1.41 -1.55 22.21
C ASN A 66 -0.07 -1.28 21.53
N LYS A 67 0.76 -2.31 21.44
CA LYS A 67 1.98 -2.27 20.64
C LYS A 67 1.61 -2.08 19.16
N LYS A 68 2.30 -1.16 18.51
CA LYS A 68 2.09 -0.85 17.09
C LYS A 68 3.00 -1.68 16.19
N CYS A 69 2.57 -1.88 14.96
CA CYS A 69 3.38 -2.57 13.95
C CYS A 69 3.25 -1.88 12.58
N LEU A 70 4.38 -1.61 11.95
CA LEU A 70 4.47 -1.27 10.53
C LEU A 70 5.37 -2.28 9.85
N PHE A 71 4.80 -3.17 9.04
CA PHE A 71 5.54 -4.09 8.21
C PHE A 71 5.54 -3.58 6.77
N MET A 72 6.72 -3.29 6.24
CA MET A 72 6.94 -2.77 4.89
C MET A 72 7.54 -3.87 4.00
N ASN A 73 7.11 -3.94 2.75
CA ASN A 73 7.59 -4.90 1.78
C ASN A 73 7.68 -4.31 0.38
N ASP A 74 8.70 -4.69 -0.35
CA ASP A 74 8.82 -4.41 -1.78
C ASP A 74 9.52 -5.58 -2.49
N ILE A 75 9.31 -5.70 -3.82
CA ILE A 75 10.02 -6.63 -4.68
C ILE A 75 11.42 -6.12 -5.04
N ASP A 76 11.63 -4.82 -4.93
CA ASP A 76 12.91 -4.14 -5.13
C ASP A 76 13.51 -3.71 -3.79
N VAL A 77 14.84 -3.49 -3.77
CA VAL A 77 15.52 -2.93 -2.61
C VAL A 77 15.17 -1.45 -2.49
N CYS A 78 14.55 -1.07 -1.38
CA CYS A 78 14.15 0.31 -1.10
C CYS A 78 15.04 0.95 -0.03
N ASP A 79 15.27 2.26 -0.16
CA ASP A 79 15.96 3.05 0.87
C ASP A 79 14.98 3.37 2.02
N VAL A 80 14.97 2.50 3.01
CA VAL A 80 14.14 2.62 4.22
C VAL A 80 14.95 2.95 5.48
N GLU A 81 16.27 3.16 5.35
CA GLU A 81 17.19 3.29 6.48
C GLU A 81 16.82 4.42 7.42
N GLU A 82 16.47 5.59 6.88
CA GLU A 82 16.11 6.75 7.69
C GLU A 82 14.85 6.46 8.53
N LEU A 83 13.82 5.87 7.92
CA LEU A 83 12.56 5.54 8.61
C LEU A 83 12.79 4.49 9.69
N LEU A 84 13.54 3.44 9.39
CA LEU A 84 13.92 2.41 10.36
C LEU A 84 14.76 2.99 11.52
N HIS A 85 15.69 3.91 11.24
CA HIS A 85 16.49 4.57 12.26
C HIS A 85 15.62 5.45 13.17
N VAL A 86 14.73 6.25 12.58
CA VAL A 86 13.82 7.13 13.34
C VAL A 86 12.86 6.33 14.20
N SER A 87 12.33 5.22 13.69
CA SER A 87 11.36 4.39 14.41
C SER A 87 11.93 3.76 15.69
N LYS A 88 13.25 3.50 15.75
CA LYS A 88 13.94 2.97 16.93
C LYS A 88 13.88 3.88 18.18
N ASN A 89 13.49 5.14 18.02
CA ASN A 89 13.30 6.06 19.15
C ASN A 89 11.93 5.88 19.85
N PHE A 90 11.13 4.89 19.46
CA PHE A 90 9.79 4.66 19.99
C PHE A 90 9.63 3.19 20.42
N ASP A 91 9.51 2.95 21.73
CA ASP A 91 9.44 1.59 22.29
C ASP A 91 8.10 0.88 21.99
N ASN A 92 7.06 1.63 21.67
CA ASN A 92 5.70 1.14 21.46
C ASN A 92 5.39 0.72 20.01
N ILE A 93 6.35 0.81 19.09
CA ILE A 93 6.18 0.41 17.70
C ILE A 93 7.30 -0.53 17.23
N ASN A 94 6.93 -1.56 16.48
CA ASN A 94 7.85 -2.39 15.72
C ASN A 94 7.74 -2.04 14.24
N VAL A 95 8.86 -1.65 13.62
CA VAL A 95 8.92 -1.33 12.18
C VAL A 95 9.92 -2.27 11.53
N THR A 96 9.46 -2.99 10.52
CA THR A 96 10.28 -3.96 9.79
C THR A 96 10.12 -3.78 8.28
N TYR A 97 11.13 -4.20 7.53
CA TYR A 97 11.12 -4.21 6.07
C TYR A 97 11.62 -5.55 5.56
N GLU A 98 10.94 -6.10 4.54
CA GLU A 98 11.35 -7.34 3.86
C GLU A 98 11.37 -7.12 2.35
N TRP A 99 12.53 -7.32 1.74
CA TRP A 99 12.73 -7.34 0.29
C TRP A 99 12.37 -8.73 -0.24
N LYS A 100 11.17 -8.88 -0.79
CA LYS A 100 10.65 -10.16 -1.28
C LYS A 100 9.41 -9.96 -2.14
N ASN A 101 9.15 -10.87 -3.05
CA ASN A 101 7.85 -10.93 -3.72
C ASN A 101 6.74 -11.12 -2.68
N ASN A 102 5.79 -10.19 -2.62
CA ASN A 102 4.72 -10.16 -1.62
C ASN A 102 3.80 -11.40 -1.65
N LEU A 103 3.64 -12.00 -2.84
CA LEU A 103 2.87 -13.25 -2.97
C LEU A 103 3.57 -14.46 -2.32
N LEU A 104 4.87 -14.36 -2.02
CA LEU A 104 5.66 -15.40 -1.35
C LEU A 104 5.88 -15.13 0.15
N LEU A 105 5.33 -14.03 0.69
CA LEU A 105 5.40 -13.74 2.13
C LEU A 105 4.55 -14.74 2.93
N ASP A 106 5.04 -15.13 4.09
CA ASP A 106 4.30 -15.90 5.08
C ASP A 106 3.98 -15.02 6.28
N PHE A 107 2.70 -14.88 6.60
CA PHE A 107 2.23 -14.02 7.68
C PHE A 107 1.93 -14.84 8.92
N LYS A 108 2.47 -14.41 10.07
CA LYS A 108 2.20 -15.00 11.40
C LYS A 108 1.16 -14.19 12.17
N GLU A 109 0.87 -12.98 11.74
CA GLU A 109 -0.01 -12.02 12.40
C GLU A 109 -0.95 -11.38 11.39
N ASN A 110 -2.06 -10.86 11.88
CA ASN A 110 -2.99 -10.04 11.10
C ASN A 110 -2.66 -8.56 11.26
N TYR A 111 -3.05 -7.77 10.27
CA TYR A 111 -2.88 -6.33 10.24
C TYR A 111 -4.24 -5.62 10.18
N ASP A 112 -4.36 -4.46 10.82
CA ASP A 112 -5.57 -3.65 10.72
C ASP A 112 -5.72 -3.05 9.33
N ILE A 113 -4.61 -2.63 8.72
CA ILE A 113 -4.54 -2.11 7.37
C ILE A 113 -3.60 -2.97 6.52
N THR A 114 -4.02 -3.27 5.29
CA THR A 114 -3.13 -3.64 4.20
C THR A 114 -3.17 -2.54 3.14
N PHE A 115 -2.02 -1.94 2.83
CA PHE A 115 -1.85 -0.99 1.74
C PHE A 115 -1.15 -1.65 0.58
N ILE A 116 -1.73 -1.53 -0.63
CA ILE A 116 -1.26 -2.17 -1.86
C ILE A 116 -0.97 -1.08 -2.90
N ASP A 117 0.32 -0.93 -3.24
CA ASP A 117 0.82 0.00 -4.27
C ASP A 117 1.94 -0.69 -5.07
N THR A 118 1.59 -1.79 -5.74
CA THR A 118 2.51 -2.69 -6.42
C THR A 118 2.35 -2.61 -7.94
N TRP A 119 2.45 -3.72 -8.65
CA TRP A 119 2.23 -3.74 -10.11
C TRP A 119 0.72 -3.63 -10.43
N HIS A 120 0.33 -2.54 -11.10
CA HIS A 120 -1.06 -2.14 -11.30
C HIS A 120 -1.71 -2.88 -12.49
N VAL A 121 -1.88 -4.19 -12.35
CA VAL A 121 -2.62 -5.04 -13.30
C VAL A 121 -3.61 -5.93 -12.56
N TYR A 122 -4.71 -6.27 -13.22
CA TYR A 122 -5.76 -7.13 -12.66
C TYR A 122 -5.20 -8.42 -12.04
N GLY A 123 -4.32 -9.10 -12.79
CA GLY A 123 -3.80 -10.41 -12.37
C GLY A 123 -2.97 -10.38 -11.10
N GLN A 124 -2.21 -9.30 -10.88
CA GLN A 124 -1.45 -9.09 -9.65
C GLN A 124 -2.40 -8.77 -8.49
N LEU A 125 -3.24 -7.73 -8.64
CA LEU A 125 -4.15 -7.29 -7.58
C LEU A 125 -5.14 -8.38 -7.17
N LYS A 126 -5.64 -9.19 -8.11
CA LYS A 126 -6.51 -10.34 -7.80
C LYS A 126 -5.84 -11.31 -6.83
N ARG A 127 -4.57 -11.63 -7.05
CA ARG A 127 -3.80 -12.53 -6.17
C ARG A 127 -3.53 -11.92 -4.82
N GLU A 128 -3.21 -10.64 -4.79
CA GLU A 128 -2.98 -9.86 -3.57
C GLU A 128 -4.24 -9.76 -2.72
N LEU A 129 -5.37 -9.38 -3.29
CA LEU A 129 -6.66 -9.30 -2.59
C LEU A 129 -7.05 -10.67 -1.98
N ASN A 130 -6.92 -11.76 -2.75
CA ASN A 130 -7.22 -13.11 -2.28
C ASN A 130 -6.30 -13.57 -1.14
N LYS A 131 -5.06 -13.11 -1.12
CA LYS A 131 -4.09 -13.45 -0.07
C LYS A 131 -4.25 -12.54 1.14
N PHE A 132 -4.25 -11.23 0.92
CA PHE A 132 -4.15 -10.27 2.00
C PHE A 132 -5.47 -10.02 2.73
N SER A 133 -6.61 -10.24 2.09
CA SER A 133 -7.90 -10.18 2.81
C SER A 133 -7.99 -11.13 3.99
N LYS A 134 -7.22 -12.24 3.98
CA LYS A 134 -7.20 -13.24 5.06
C LYS A 134 -6.44 -12.76 6.30
N ILE A 135 -5.53 -11.81 6.11
CA ILE A 135 -4.69 -11.26 7.19
C ILE A 135 -5.04 -9.80 7.52
N THR A 136 -6.07 -9.23 6.87
CA THR A 136 -6.46 -7.83 7.10
C THR A 136 -7.73 -7.79 7.93
N ASN A 137 -7.67 -7.07 9.07
CA ASN A 137 -8.79 -6.98 10.01
C ASN A 137 -9.80 -5.90 9.64
N LYS A 138 -9.36 -4.71 9.15
CA LYS A 138 -10.24 -3.54 8.99
C LYS A 138 -10.27 -2.99 7.56
N TYR A 139 -9.10 -2.63 7.00
CA TYR A 139 -9.05 -1.87 5.74
C TYR A 139 -8.05 -2.46 4.75
N ILE A 140 -8.46 -2.57 3.48
CA ILE A 140 -7.57 -2.76 2.34
C ILE A 140 -7.59 -1.45 1.56
N ILE A 141 -6.43 -0.82 1.39
CA ILE A 141 -6.25 0.46 0.70
C ILE A 141 -5.38 0.21 -0.54
N MET A 142 -5.86 0.63 -1.70
CA MET A 142 -5.19 0.39 -2.98
C MET A 142 -4.98 1.71 -3.71
N HIS A 143 -3.76 1.95 -4.20
CA HIS A 143 -3.41 3.11 -5.01
C HIS A 143 -3.55 2.83 -6.51
N ASP A 144 -3.39 3.87 -7.35
CA ASP A 144 -3.49 3.86 -8.82
C ASP A 144 -4.81 3.33 -9.41
N THR A 145 -5.86 3.28 -8.59
CA THR A 145 -7.14 2.67 -8.96
C THR A 145 -7.94 3.46 -10.00
N THR A 146 -7.57 4.70 -10.31
CA THR A 146 -8.15 5.49 -11.40
C THR A 146 -7.31 5.41 -12.65
N VAL A 147 -6.01 5.71 -12.58
CA VAL A 147 -5.12 5.76 -13.75
C VAL A 147 -4.98 4.39 -14.41
N ASP A 148 -4.81 3.34 -13.62
CA ASP A 148 -4.70 1.96 -14.08
C ASP A 148 -6.00 1.14 -13.84
N GLY A 149 -7.13 1.84 -13.69
CA GLY A 149 -8.41 1.21 -13.34
C GLY A 149 -8.97 0.30 -14.44
N ILE A 150 -8.97 0.73 -15.69
CA ILE A 150 -9.56 0.00 -16.83
C ILE A 150 -8.50 -0.80 -17.59
N LYS A 151 -7.38 -0.18 -17.92
CA LYS A 151 -6.24 -0.80 -18.58
C LYS A 151 -5.09 -0.85 -17.60
N GLY A 152 -4.42 -2.01 -17.52
CA GLY A 152 -3.30 -2.15 -16.59
C GLY A 152 -2.10 -1.27 -16.95
N GLU A 153 -1.27 -1.00 -15.99
CA GLU A 153 -0.03 -0.23 -16.08
C GLU A 153 0.85 -0.67 -17.26
N THR A 154 0.89 -1.96 -17.57
CA THR A 154 1.61 -2.53 -18.71
C THR A 154 1.20 -1.89 -20.04
N ILE A 155 -0.09 -1.62 -20.25
CA ILE A 155 -0.57 -0.92 -21.46
C ILE A 155 -0.17 0.54 -21.40
N ARG A 156 -0.33 1.20 -20.26
CA ARG A 156 -0.01 2.63 -20.09
C ARG A 156 1.47 2.92 -20.39
N ASN A 157 2.35 2.02 -19.93
CA ASN A 157 3.79 2.16 -20.13
C ASN A 157 4.32 1.52 -21.42
N GLY A 158 3.48 0.87 -22.22
CA GLY A 158 3.90 0.20 -23.45
C GLY A 158 4.82 -0.99 -23.24
N TRP A 159 4.74 -1.66 -22.08
CA TRP A 159 5.58 -2.81 -21.78
C TRP A 159 5.13 -4.09 -22.49
N ASP A 160 6.06 -5.02 -22.66
CA ASP A 160 5.78 -6.31 -23.29
C ASP A 160 5.07 -7.28 -22.33
N ALA A 161 3.75 -7.37 -22.47
CA ALA A 161 2.91 -8.25 -21.65
C ALA A 161 3.26 -9.75 -21.80
N LYS A 162 3.77 -10.18 -22.97
CA LYS A 162 4.18 -11.58 -23.15
C LYS A 162 5.44 -11.88 -22.35
N LYS A 163 6.41 -10.96 -22.38
CA LYS A 163 7.64 -11.07 -21.58
C LYS A 163 7.30 -11.07 -20.09
N GLN A 164 6.44 -10.17 -19.64
CA GLN A 164 6.00 -10.12 -18.23
C GLN A 164 5.25 -11.40 -17.83
N SER A 165 4.39 -11.92 -18.69
CA SER A 165 3.69 -13.20 -18.44
C SER A 165 4.66 -14.37 -18.28
N ALA A 166 5.70 -14.44 -19.12
CA ALA A 166 6.73 -15.47 -19.00
C ALA A 166 7.55 -15.37 -17.69
N GLN A 167 7.76 -14.15 -17.20
CA GLN A 167 8.51 -13.89 -15.95
C GLN A 167 7.70 -14.14 -14.68
N THR A 168 6.40 -13.79 -14.70
CA THR A 168 5.55 -13.78 -13.49
C THR A 168 4.60 -14.97 -13.41
N GLY A 169 4.36 -15.67 -14.53
CA GLY A 169 3.33 -16.70 -14.64
C GLY A 169 1.89 -16.15 -14.70
N ILE A 170 1.72 -14.82 -14.67
CA ILE A 170 0.38 -14.19 -14.81
C ILE A 170 -0.02 -14.20 -16.28
N PRO A 171 -1.21 -14.70 -16.65
CA PRO A 171 -1.67 -14.74 -18.04
C PRO A 171 -1.70 -13.36 -18.69
N VAL A 172 -1.35 -13.27 -19.98
CA VAL A 172 -1.32 -12.00 -20.74
C VAL A 172 -2.65 -11.24 -20.66
N ASN A 173 -3.77 -11.94 -20.78
CA ASN A 173 -5.11 -11.32 -20.68
C ASN A 173 -5.42 -10.75 -19.29
N GLU A 174 -4.77 -11.24 -18.24
CA GLU A 174 -4.86 -10.68 -16.88
C GLU A 174 -3.93 -9.47 -16.70
N ILE A 175 -2.77 -9.47 -17.36
CA ILE A 175 -1.81 -8.34 -17.34
C ILE A 175 -2.38 -7.11 -18.08
N LEU A 176 -3.14 -7.34 -19.15
CA LEU A 176 -3.71 -6.24 -19.94
C LEU A 176 -4.93 -5.57 -19.29
N LYS A 177 -5.56 -6.20 -18.31
CA LYS A 177 -6.71 -5.64 -17.57
C LYS A 177 -6.25 -4.77 -16.41
N GLY A 178 -7.03 -3.72 -16.12
CA GLY A 178 -6.79 -2.83 -14.99
C GLY A 178 -7.40 -3.32 -13.67
N LEU A 179 -7.16 -2.53 -12.64
CA LEU A 179 -7.42 -2.87 -11.24
C LEU A 179 -8.90 -3.01 -10.90
N ILE A 180 -9.79 -2.23 -11.53
CA ILE A 180 -11.22 -2.21 -11.20
C ILE A 180 -11.90 -3.58 -11.35
N TYR A 181 -11.40 -4.41 -12.26
CA TYR A 181 -11.95 -5.75 -12.47
C TYR A 181 -11.63 -6.69 -11.31
N ALA A 182 -10.41 -6.59 -10.74
CA ALA A 182 -10.03 -7.36 -9.55
C ALA A 182 -10.83 -6.92 -8.32
N ILE A 183 -11.02 -5.61 -8.14
CA ILE A 183 -11.79 -5.04 -7.03
C ILE A 183 -13.26 -5.49 -7.10
N LYS A 184 -13.89 -5.42 -8.29
CA LYS A 184 -15.30 -5.85 -8.47
C LYS A 184 -15.49 -7.34 -8.23
N GLU A 185 -14.61 -8.17 -8.77
CA GLU A 185 -14.63 -9.63 -8.56
C GLU A 185 -14.44 -9.95 -7.07
N PHE A 186 -13.46 -9.35 -6.43
CA PHE A 186 -13.21 -9.53 -5.01
C PHE A 186 -14.44 -9.17 -4.14
N LEU A 187 -15.06 -8.03 -4.37
CA LEU A 187 -16.25 -7.59 -3.62
C LEU A 187 -17.48 -8.48 -3.86
N HIS A 188 -17.61 -9.04 -5.06
CA HIS A 188 -18.66 -10.01 -5.37
C HIS A 188 -18.49 -11.31 -4.57
N ASP A 189 -17.24 -11.79 -4.48
CA ASP A 189 -16.92 -13.09 -3.87
C ASP A 189 -16.75 -13.00 -2.34
N ASN A 190 -16.57 -11.78 -1.79
CA ASN A 190 -16.28 -11.53 -0.37
C ASN A 190 -17.26 -10.49 0.20
N PRO A 191 -18.53 -10.86 0.49
CA PRO A 191 -19.60 -9.94 0.89
C PRO A 191 -19.38 -9.28 2.26
N GLU A 192 -18.40 -9.74 3.05
CA GLU A 192 -17.94 -9.08 4.28
C GLU A 192 -17.13 -7.81 4.01
N TRP A 193 -16.70 -7.57 2.77
CA TRP A 193 -16.01 -6.34 2.35
C TRP A 193 -16.95 -5.43 1.59
N HIS A 194 -16.74 -4.11 1.73
CA HIS A 194 -17.44 -3.10 0.95
C HIS A 194 -16.53 -1.91 0.64
N VAL A 195 -16.87 -1.16 -0.40
CA VAL A 195 -16.18 0.10 -0.70
C VAL A 195 -16.56 1.12 0.37
N LYS A 196 -15.55 1.67 1.06
CA LYS A 196 -15.71 2.72 2.05
C LYS A 196 -15.52 4.10 1.45
N GLU A 197 -14.43 4.31 0.72
CA GLU A 197 -14.11 5.58 0.06
C GLU A 197 -13.43 5.34 -1.29
N ILE A 198 -13.64 6.25 -2.24
CA ILE A 198 -12.93 6.30 -3.52
C ILE A 198 -12.50 7.74 -3.76
N PHE A 199 -11.22 7.93 -4.04
CA PHE A 199 -10.63 9.19 -4.48
C PHE A 199 -10.15 9.03 -5.92
N THR A 200 -10.42 10.03 -6.78
CA THR A 200 -10.06 9.98 -8.21
C THR A 200 -8.86 10.84 -8.57
N ASN A 201 -8.46 11.74 -7.67
CA ASN A 201 -7.26 12.57 -7.80
C ASN A 201 -5.99 11.73 -7.55
N ASN A 202 -4.84 12.27 -7.92
CA ASN A 202 -3.50 11.71 -7.67
C ASN A 202 -3.45 10.20 -7.96
N ASN A 203 -3.79 9.84 -9.20
CA ASN A 203 -3.90 8.48 -9.75
C ASN A 203 -5.04 7.59 -9.19
N GLY A 204 -5.68 8.02 -8.11
CA GLY A 204 -6.80 7.32 -7.48
C GLY A 204 -6.42 6.44 -6.30
N LEU A 205 -7.27 6.49 -5.26
CA LEU A 205 -7.16 5.65 -4.07
C LEU A 205 -8.51 5.01 -3.79
N THR A 206 -8.55 3.69 -3.63
CA THR A 206 -9.75 2.95 -3.23
C THR A 206 -9.55 2.30 -1.88
N ILE A 207 -10.50 2.52 -0.96
CA ILE A 207 -10.49 1.99 0.39
C ILE A 207 -11.65 1.02 0.56
N LEU A 208 -11.33 -0.22 0.85
CA LEU A 208 -12.29 -1.23 1.26
C LEU A 208 -12.29 -1.36 2.78
N ALA A 209 -13.46 -1.56 3.36
CA ALA A 209 -13.60 -1.87 4.78
C ALA A 209 -14.28 -3.21 4.98
N ARG A 210 -13.86 -3.94 6.02
CA ARG A 210 -14.55 -5.13 6.50
C ARG A 210 -15.76 -4.70 7.34
N LYS A 211 -16.88 -5.40 7.19
CA LYS A 211 -18.11 -5.20 7.98
C LYS A 211 -17.95 -5.69 9.41
#